data_2a776ddd2028613018b0564bdb1d439c
#
_entry.id   2a776ddd2028613018b0564bdb1d439c
#
_cell.length_a   1.000
_cell.length_b   1.000
_cell.length_c   1.000
_cell.angle_alpha   90.00
_cell.angle_beta   90.00
_cell.angle_gamma   90.00
#
_symmetry.space_group_name_H-M   'P 1'
#
loop_
_entity.id
_entity.type
_entity.pdbx_description
1 polymer ?
#
loop_
_entity_poly.entity_id
_entity_poly.type
_entity_poly.pdbx_seq_one_letter_code
_entity_poly.pdbx_strand_id
1 'polypeptide(L)'
;DASLLLWRGVEMVEILSTLSMDIDTLRAALLFPLADANVVSEDVLRESVGKSVVNLIHGVRDMAAIRQLKATHTDSVSSEQVDNVRRMLLAMVDDFRCVVIKLAERIAHLREVKDAPEDERVLAAKECTNIYAPLANRLGIGQLKWELEDYCFRYLHPTEYKRIAKLLHERRLDREHYIEEFVGHLRAEMKAEGVKAEVYG
;
A
#
# COMPACT_ATOMS: atom_id res chain seq x y z
N ASP A 1 0.09 -8.43 21.06
CA ASP A 1 0.36 -9.84 20.76
C ASP A 1 1.38 -9.94 19.62
N ALA A 2 2.51 -10.63 19.91
CA ALA A 2 3.61 -10.78 18.95
C ALA A 2 3.17 -11.45 17.63
N SER A 3 2.18 -12.34 17.68
CA SER A 3 1.63 -13.00 16.50
C SER A 3 0.97 -12.00 15.54
N LEU A 4 0.21 -11.04 16.05
CA LEU A 4 -0.43 -10.01 15.22
C LEU A 4 0.61 -9.11 14.54
N LEU A 5 1.66 -8.75 15.28
CA LEU A 5 2.76 -7.95 14.74
C LEU A 5 3.52 -8.70 13.63
N LEU A 6 3.73 -9.99 13.81
CA LEU A 6 4.35 -10.84 12.78
C LEU A 6 3.46 -10.92 11.53
N TRP A 7 2.16 -11.14 11.69
CA TRP A 7 1.23 -11.16 10.55
C TRP A 7 1.20 -9.83 9.80
N ARG A 8 1.27 -8.71 10.51
CA ARG A 8 1.41 -7.38 9.89
C ARG A 8 2.71 -7.27 9.10
N GLY A 9 3.81 -7.82 9.61
CA GLY A 9 5.08 -7.89 8.87
C GLY A 9 4.98 -8.75 7.61
N VAL A 10 4.29 -9.89 7.68
CA VAL A 10 4.04 -10.76 6.51
C VAL A 10 3.22 -10.01 5.45
N GLU A 11 2.18 -9.28 5.86
CA GLU A 11 1.38 -8.46 4.95
C GLU A 11 2.22 -7.37 4.27
N MET A 12 3.12 -6.70 5.01
CA MET A 12 4.04 -5.72 4.42
C MET A 12 4.95 -6.36 3.38
N VAL A 13 5.46 -7.58 3.63
CA VAL A 13 6.28 -8.32 2.65
C VAL A 13 5.44 -8.68 1.42
N GLU A 14 4.20 -9.11 1.59
CA GLU A 14 3.28 -9.41 0.48
C GLU A 14 3.09 -8.17 -0.41
N ILE A 15 2.81 -7.00 0.18
CA ILE A 15 2.68 -5.73 -0.55
C ILE A 15 3.96 -5.42 -1.35
N LEU A 16 5.14 -5.64 -0.76
CA LEU A 16 6.42 -5.36 -1.39
C LEU A 16 6.89 -6.43 -2.38
N SER A 17 6.35 -7.64 -2.34
CA SER A 17 6.75 -8.76 -3.19
C SER A 17 6.62 -8.47 -4.69
N THR A 18 5.67 -7.61 -5.04
CA THR A 18 5.40 -7.19 -6.43
C THR A 18 6.40 -6.16 -6.97
N LEU A 19 7.25 -5.57 -6.11
CA LEU A 19 8.18 -4.49 -6.46
C LEU A 19 9.61 -4.96 -6.68
N SER A 20 9.88 -6.27 -6.65
CA SER A 20 11.23 -6.85 -6.83
C SER A 20 12.28 -6.24 -5.89
N MET A 21 11.92 -6.03 -4.62
CA MET A 21 12.81 -5.46 -3.60
C MET A 21 13.88 -6.46 -3.17
N ASP A 22 15.02 -5.94 -2.72
CA ASP A 22 16.11 -6.76 -2.18
C ASP A 22 15.72 -7.44 -0.85
N ILE A 23 16.48 -8.47 -0.48
CA ILE A 23 16.19 -9.31 0.68
C ILE A 23 16.25 -8.53 2.01
N ASP A 24 17.12 -7.54 2.13
CA ASP A 24 17.24 -6.74 3.35
C ASP A 24 16.02 -5.83 3.54
N THR A 25 15.47 -5.30 2.45
CA THR A 25 14.20 -4.56 2.46
C THR A 25 13.05 -5.43 2.93
N LEU A 26 12.93 -6.65 2.40
CA LEU A 26 11.88 -7.59 2.80
C LEU A 26 12.03 -8.04 4.26
N ARG A 27 13.27 -8.30 4.72
CA ARG A 27 13.54 -8.61 6.13
C ARG A 27 13.21 -7.44 7.06
N ALA A 28 13.56 -6.22 6.65
CA ALA A 28 13.23 -5.02 7.41
C ALA A 28 11.72 -4.82 7.51
N ALA A 29 10.97 -5.00 6.41
CA ALA A 29 9.52 -4.93 6.40
C ALA A 29 8.87 -5.99 7.31
N LEU A 30 9.35 -7.24 7.25
CA LEU A 30 8.85 -8.34 8.08
C LEU A 30 9.02 -8.05 9.57
N LEU A 31 10.19 -7.52 9.96
CA LEU A 31 10.57 -7.35 11.36
C LEU A 31 10.19 -5.98 11.93
N PHE A 32 9.86 -5.01 11.07
CA PHE A 32 9.54 -3.64 11.48
C PHE A 32 8.45 -3.58 12.55
N PRO A 33 7.28 -4.25 12.44
CA PRO A 33 6.25 -4.15 13.47
C PRO A 33 6.69 -4.69 14.83
N LEU A 34 7.49 -5.74 14.88
CA LEU A 34 8.04 -6.31 16.11
C LEU A 34 9.09 -5.39 16.74
N ALA A 35 9.93 -4.80 15.90
CA ALA A 35 10.95 -3.84 16.32
C ALA A 35 10.31 -2.55 16.84
N ASP A 36 9.33 -2.00 16.11
CA ASP A 36 8.64 -0.75 16.45
C ASP A 36 7.89 -0.85 17.79
N ALA A 37 7.28 -2.01 18.05
CA ALA A 37 6.63 -2.32 19.33
C ALA A 37 7.61 -2.73 20.44
N ASN A 38 8.94 -2.70 20.20
CA ASN A 38 9.99 -3.13 21.12
C ASN A 38 9.82 -4.58 21.65
N VAL A 39 9.21 -5.46 20.86
CA VAL A 39 9.06 -6.90 21.19
C VAL A 39 10.40 -7.63 21.02
N VAL A 40 11.21 -7.18 20.06
CA VAL A 40 12.56 -7.69 19.80
C VAL A 40 13.55 -6.56 20.00
N SER A 41 14.62 -6.82 20.78
CA SER A 41 15.66 -5.83 21.02
C SER A 41 16.55 -5.60 19.80
N GLU A 42 17.13 -4.41 19.72
CA GLU A 42 18.02 -4.05 18.61
C GLU A 42 19.25 -4.95 18.51
N ASP A 43 19.82 -5.36 19.66
CA ASP A 43 20.99 -6.23 19.69
C ASP A 43 20.67 -7.60 19.06
N VAL A 44 19.52 -8.18 19.41
CA VAL A 44 19.05 -9.44 18.83
C VAL A 44 18.82 -9.30 17.32
N LEU A 45 18.22 -8.18 16.88
CA LEU A 45 18.03 -7.92 15.44
C LEU A 45 19.38 -7.78 14.73
N ARG A 46 20.32 -7.05 15.33
CA ARG A 46 21.65 -6.82 14.74
C ARG A 46 22.45 -8.10 14.58
N GLU A 47 22.38 -8.98 15.57
CA GLU A 47 23.04 -10.30 15.54
C GLU A 47 22.39 -11.24 14.53
N SER A 48 21.05 -11.22 14.43
CA SER A 48 20.28 -12.17 13.62
C SER A 48 20.23 -11.81 12.13
N VAL A 49 20.04 -10.51 11.80
CA VAL A 49 19.79 -10.05 10.42
C VAL A 49 20.76 -9.00 9.91
N GLY A 50 21.67 -8.54 10.76
CA GLY A 50 22.75 -7.63 10.41
C GLY A 50 22.39 -6.13 10.46
N LYS A 51 23.44 -5.31 10.37
CA LYS A 51 23.36 -3.86 10.50
C LYS A 51 22.51 -3.19 9.41
N SER A 52 22.54 -3.69 8.17
CA SER A 52 21.80 -3.13 7.04
C SER A 52 20.30 -3.12 7.32
N VAL A 53 19.75 -4.23 7.79
CA VAL A 53 18.31 -4.35 8.14
C VAL A 53 17.94 -3.44 9.31
N VAL A 54 18.79 -3.36 10.33
CA VAL A 54 18.56 -2.48 11.50
C VAL A 54 18.55 -1.01 11.07
N ASN A 55 19.47 -0.59 10.20
CA ASN A 55 19.47 0.78 9.68
C ASN A 55 18.20 1.12 8.89
N LEU A 56 17.66 0.19 8.09
CA LEU A 56 16.38 0.37 7.40
C LEU A 56 15.23 0.53 8.40
N ILE A 57 15.17 -0.29 9.44
CA ILE A 57 14.15 -0.19 10.50
C ILE A 57 14.22 1.19 11.19
N HIS A 58 15.43 1.69 11.50
CA HIS A 58 15.63 3.03 12.06
C HIS A 58 15.12 4.11 11.12
N GLY A 59 15.49 4.07 9.84
CA GLY A 59 15.01 5.05 8.86
C GLY A 59 13.48 5.08 8.74
N VAL A 60 12.81 3.93 8.84
CA VAL A 60 11.34 3.87 8.85
C VAL A 60 10.76 4.49 10.13
N ARG A 61 11.39 4.27 11.30
CA ARG A 61 10.99 4.91 12.58
C ARG A 61 11.15 6.42 12.55
N ASP A 62 12.23 6.93 11.98
CA ASP A 62 12.49 8.36 11.86
C ASP A 62 11.41 9.06 11.02
N MET A 63 10.86 8.39 10.00
CA MET A 63 9.70 8.88 9.26
C MET A 63 8.43 8.99 10.12
N ALA A 64 8.26 8.15 11.14
CA ALA A 64 7.11 8.21 12.04
C ALA A 64 7.20 9.41 13.01
N ALA A 65 8.41 9.83 13.43
CA ALA A 65 8.61 10.97 14.30
C ALA A 65 8.07 12.29 13.72
N ILE A 66 8.12 12.44 12.39
CA ILE A 66 7.57 13.61 11.69
C ILE A 66 6.05 13.70 11.80
N ARG A 67 5.36 12.57 11.91
CA ARG A 67 3.92 12.49 12.13
C ARG A 67 3.49 13.13 13.44
N GLN A 68 4.25 12.94 14.54
CA GLN A 68 3.92 13.50 15.85
C GLN A 68 4.00 15.04 15.88
N LEU A 69 4.91 15.62 15.12
CA LEU A 69 5.03 17.08 15.00
C LEU A 69 3.80 17.73 14.35
N LYS A 70 3.00 16.99 13.57
CA LYS A 70 1.80 17.48 12.89
C LYS A 70 0.51 17.33 13.69
N ALA A 71 0.42 16.34 14.56
CA ALA A 71 -0.78 16.10 15.36
C ALA A 71 -1.06 17.23 16.38
N THR A 72 -0.06 18.07 16.64
CA THR A 72 -0.16 19.19 17.59
C THR A 72 -0.58 20.51 16.97
N HIS A 73 -0.70 20.63 15.64
CA HIS A 73 -1.11 21.86 14.97
C HIS A 73 -2.37 21.67 14.12
N THR A 74 -3.43 22.22 14.61
CA THR A 74 -4.83 22.20 14.20
C THR A 74 -5.16 22.73 12.79
N ASP A 75 -6.18 22.10 12.22
CA ASP A 75 -7.33 22.59 11.40
C ASP A 75 -7.13 23.17 9.99
N SER A 76 -5.96 23.47 9.48
CA SER A 76 -5.80 23.71 8.04
C SER A 76 -4.33 23.56 7.63
N VAL A 77 -3.96 22.36 7.22
CA VAL A 77 -2.63 22.15 6.64
C VAL A 77 -2.59 22.79 5.25
N SER A 78 -1.88 23.90 5.09
CA SER A 78 -1.67 24.52 3.78
C SER A 78 -0.90 23.56 2.86
N SER A 79 -1.16 23.63 1.55
CA SER A 79 -0.42 22.85 0.54
C SER A 79 1.10 22.98 0.68
N GLU A 80 1.57 24.17 1.08
CA GLU A 80 2.98 24.48 1.30
C GLU A 80 3.58 23.72 2.50
N GLN A 81 2.82 23.57 3.58
CA GLN A 81 3.25 22.78 4.75
C GLN A 81 3.37 21.29 4.41
N VAL A 82 2.46 20.76 3.61
CA VAL A 82 2.51 19.38 3.11
C VAL A 82 3.74 19.17 2.22
N ASP A 83 4.05 20.11 1.34
CA ASP A 83 5.22 20.03 0.46
C ASP A 83 6.54 20.17 1.24
N ASN A 84 6.57 20.97 2.28
CA ASN A 84 7.73 21.08 3.16
C ASN A 84 7.99 19.77 3.92
N VAL A 85 6.94 19.14 4.42
CA VAL A 85 7.08 17.83 5.08
C VAL A 85 7.49 16.74 4.10
N ARG A 86 6.97 16.73 2.88
CA ARG A 86 7.42 15.78 1.84
C ARG A 86 8.89 15.96 1.51
N ARG A 87 9.35 17.21 1.34
CA ARG A 87 10.77 17.53 1.10
C ARG A 87 11.64 17.11 2.27
N MET A 88 11.18 17.35 3.50
CA MET A 88 11.88 16.98 4.72
C MET A 88 11.96 15.45 4.87
N LEU A 89 10.87 14.71 4.57
CA LEU A 89 10.88 13.25 4.53
C LEU A 89 11.92 12.71 3.55
N LEU A 90 11.99 13.29 2.36
CA LEU A 90 12.96 12.89 1.34
C LEU A 90 14.42 13.24 1.71
N ALA A 91 14.62 14.34 2.43
CA ALA A 91 15.95 14.78 2.86
C ALA A 91 16.47 14.01 4.10
N MET A 92 15.57 13.50 4.92
CA MET A 92 15.94 12.76 6.15
C MET A 92 16.22 11.27 5.91
N VAL A 93 15.91 10.77 4.73
CA VAL A 93 16.09 9.35 4.41
C VAL A 93 17.24 9.18 3.43
N ASP A 94 18.39 8.76 3.93
CA ASP A 94 19.56 8.42 3.13
C ASP A 94 19.34 7.22 2.21
N ASP A 95 18.28 6.44 2.47
CA ASP A 95 17.94 5.23 1.73
C ASP A 95 16.45 5.21 1.38
N PHE A 96 16.13 5.30 0.08
CA PHE A 96 14.74 5.30 -0.42
C PHE A 96 13.95 4.03 -0.04
N ARG A 97 14.64 2.93 0.28
CA ARG A 97 14.00 1.69 0.71
C ARG A 97 13.18 1.88 1.99
N CYS A 98 13.63 2.78 2.88
CA CYS A 98 12.86 3.15 4.09
C CYS A 98 11.51 3.74 3.71
N VAL A 99 11.45 4.58 2.67
CA VAL A 99 10.19 5.17 2.18
C VAL A 99 9.27 4.08 1.66
N VAL A 100 9.79 3.14 0.88
CA VAL A 100 9.02 2.02 0.31
C VAL A 100 8.44 1.13 1.42
N ILE A 101 9.24 0.79 2.44
CA ILE A 101 8.79 0.05 3.62
C ILE A 101 7.69 0.84 4.35
N LYS A 102 7.86 2.15 4.51
CA LYS A 102 6.86 3.01 5.16
C LYS A 102 5.54 3.07 4.40
N LEU A 103 5.59 3.12 3.07
CA LEU A 103 4.38 3.04 2.23
C LEU A 103 3.66 1.70 2.41
N ALA A 104 4.38 0.59 2.45
CA ALA A 104 3.81 -0.72 2.70
C ALA A 104 3.18 -0.80 4.11
N GLU A 105 3.83 -0.22 5.12
CA GLU A 105 3.30 -0.12 6.48
C GLU A 105 2.01 0.69 6.52
N ARG A 106 1.90 1.79 5.77
CA ARG A 106 0.67 2.58 5.69
C ARG A 106 -0.46 1.84 4.99
N ILE A 107 -0.17 1.07 3.93
CA ILE A 107 -1.16 0.21 3.27
C ILE A 107 -1.66 -0.88 4.22
N ALA A 108 -0.76 -1.58 4.91
CA ALA A 108 -1.12 -2.59 5.91
C ALA A 108 -2.02 -1.99 7.01
N HIS A 109 -1.70 -0.77 7.48
CA HIS A 109 -2.54 -0.06 8.44
C HIS A 109 -3.93 0.29 7.89
N LEU A 110 -4.04 0.76 6.63
CA LEU A 110 -5.33 1.03 6.00
C LEU A 110 -6.18 -0.24 5.84
N ARG A 111 -5.56 -1.39 5.60
CA ARG A 111 -6.25 -2.69 5.56
C ARG A 111 -6.73 -3.12 6.94
N GLU A 112 -5.91 -2.93 7.96
CA GLU A 112 -6.22 -3.27 9.35
C GLU A 112 -7.41 -2.47 9.89
N VAL A 113 -7.47 -1.16 9.63
CA VAL A 113 -8.56 -0.29 10.10
C VAL A 113 -9.87 -0.44 9.33
N LYS A 114 -9.96 -1.39 8.41
CA LYS A 114 -11.17 -1.62 7.58
C LYS A 114 -12.44 -1.75 8.42
N ASP A 115 -12.36 -2.45 9.53
CA ASP A 115 -13.47 -2.74 10.43
C ASP A 115 -13.44 -1.86 11.71
N ALA A 116 -12.53 -0.88 11.77
CA ALA A 116 -12.45 0.09 12.85
C ALA A 116 -13.55 1.16 12.76
N PRO A 117 -13.78 1.95 13.82
CA PRO A 117 -14.69 3.10 13.82
C PRO A 117 -14.39 4.07 12.65
N GLU A 118 -15.42 4.81 12.21
CA GLU A 118 -15.34 5.70 11.06
C GLU A 118 -14.27 6.80 11.24
N ASP A 119 -14.17 7.35 12.43
CA ASP A 119 -13.20 8.39 12.77
C ASP A 119 -11.75 7.90 12.63
N GLU A 120 -11.45 6.68 13.03
CA GLU A 120 -10.13 6.06 12.85
C GLU A 120 -9.81 5.84 11.36
N ARG A 121 -10.77 5.32 10.60
CA ARG A 121 -10.62 5.12 9.14
C ARG A 121 -10.39 6.43 8.41
N VAL A 122 -11.17 7.47 8.74
CA VAL A 122 -11.05 8.81 8.16
C VAL A 122 -9.72 9.45 8.50
N LEU A 123 -9.25 9.30 9.75
CA LEU A 123 -7.95 9.83 10.17
C LEU A 123 -6.80 9.19 9.39
N ALA A 124 -6.79 7.86 9.31
CA ALA A 124 -5.78 7.11 8.55
C ALA A 124 -5.78 7.49 7.06
N ALA A 125 -6.97 7.63 6.46
CA ALA A 125 -7.12 8.02 5.07
C ALA A 125 -6.66 9.46 4.80
N LYS A 126 -6.98 10.41 5.66
CA LYS A 126 -6.51 11.81 5.54
C LYS A 126 -4.99 11.90 5.59
N GLU A 127 -4.35 11.16 6.50
CA GLU A 127 -2.90 11.10 6.59
C GLU A 127 -2.29 10.56 5.29
N CYS A 128 -2.84 9.47 4.78
CA CYS A 128 -2.36 8.86 3.54
C CYS A 128 -2.57 9.75 2.31
N THR A 129 -3.73 10.36 2.17
CA THR A 129 -4.03 11.28 1.06
C THR A 129 -3.10 12.50 1.06
N ASN A 130 -2.81 13.04 2.22
CA ASN A 130 -2.02 14.28 2.34
C ASN A 130 -0.52 14.07 2.21
N ILE A 131 0.00 12.90 2.60
CA ILE A 131 1.44 12.66 2.71
C ILE A 131 1.88 11.50 1.81
N TYR A 132 1.35 10.30 2.05
CA TYR A 132 1.94 9.08 1.51
C TYR A 132 1.58 8.79 0.05
N ALA A 133 0.35 9.04 -0.38
CA ALA A 133 -0.05 8.85 -1.78
C ALA A 133 0.70 9.81 -2.72
N PRO A 134 0.82 11.12 -2.42
CA PRO A 134 1.68 12.01 -3.20
C PRO A 134 3.16 11.64 -3.17
N LEU A 135 3.67 11.10 -2.06
CA LEU A 135 5.05 10.60 -1.97
C LEU A 135 5.27 9.40 -2.91
N ALA A 136 4.37 8.42 -2.87
CA ALA A 136 4.39 7.28 -3.78
C ALA A 136 4.34 7.71 -5.26
N ASN A 137 3.53 8.72 -5.58
CA ASN A 137 3.45 9.29 -6.92
C ASN A 137 4.79 9.91 -7.37
N ARG A 138 5.45 10.67 -6.50
CA ARG A 138 6.76 11.28 -6.82
C ARG A 138 7.88 10.27 -7.00
N LEU A 139 7.82 9.16 -6.28
CA LEU A 139 8.77 8.05 -6.42
C LEU A 139 8.48 7.15 -7.62
N GLY A 140 7.38 7.39 -8.34
CA GLY A 140 6.98 6.57 -9.49
C GLY A 140 6.49 5.18 -9.12
N ILE A 141 6.15 4.92 -7.85
CA ILE A 141 5.66 3.63 -7.36
C ILE A 141 4.14 3.56 -7.56
N GLY A 142 3.72 3.45 -8.82
CA GLY A 142 2.31 3.52 -9.21
C GLY A 142 1.43 2.52 -8.48
N GLN A 143 1.90 1.30 -8.27
CA GLN A 143 1.14 0.24 -7.61
C GLN A 143 0.79 0.60 -6.16
N LEU A 144 1.76 1.04 -5.36
CA LEU A 144 1.50 1.46 -3.97
C LEU A 144 0.64 2.73 -3.93
N LYS A 145 0.86 3.66 -4.87
CA LYS A 145 0.03 4.86 -5.01
C LYS A 145 -1.44 4.50 -5.20
N TRP A 146 -1.74 3.65 -6.18
CA TRP A 146 -3.13 3.27 -6.50
C TRP A 146 -3.81 2.58 -5.31
N GLU A 147 -3.11 1.71 -4.62
CA GLU A 147 -3.66 1.04 -3.45
C GLU A 147 -3.95 2.02 -2.30
N LEU A 148 -3.02 2.94 -2.01
CA LEU A 148 -3.23 4.01 -1.04
C LEU A 148 -4.44 4.88 -1.41
N GLU A 149 -4.54 5.32 -2.66
CA GLU A 149 -5.64 6.17 -3.15
C GLU A 149 -6.99 5.44 -3.12
N ASP A 150 -7.03 4.13 -3.45
CA ASP A 150 -8.26 3.34 -3.39
C ASP A 150 -8.81 3.25 -1.97
N TYR A 151 -7.97 2.89 -0.98
CA TYR A 151 -8.38 2.87 0.42
C TYR A 151 -8.79 4.26 0.92
N CYS A 152 -8.04 5.31 0.56
CA CYS A 152 -8.39 6.68 0.94
C CYS A 152 -9.75 7.07 0.38
N PHE A 153 -10.01 6.80 -0.89
CA PHE A 153 -11.30 7.10 -1.52
C PHE A 153 -12.45 6.32 -0.86
N ARG A 154 -12.21 5.03 -0.58
CA ARG A 154 -13.19 4.17 0.09
C ARG A 154 -13.60 4.68 1.46
N TYR A 155 -12.65 5.23 2.24
CA TYR A 155 -12.91 5.70 3.61
C TYR A 155 -13.39 7.14 3.67
N LEU A 156 -12.92 8.02 2.78
CA LEU A 156 -13.31 9.43 2.75
C LEU A 156 -14.64 9.65 2.01
N HIS A 157 -14.97 8.83 1.02
CA HIS A 157 -16.15 8.96 0.15
C HIS A 157 -16.87 7.62 -0.02
N PRO A 158 -17.37 7.00 1.08
CA PRO A 158 -17.89 5.62 1.03
C PRO A 158 -19.14 5.45 0.15
N THR A 159 -19.96 6.48 0.03
CA THR A 159 -21.18 6.47 -0.81
C THR A 159 -20.81 6.47 -2.29
N GLU A 160 -19.94 7.37 -2.70
CA GLU A 160 -19.43 7.49 -4.07
C GLU A 160 -18.64 6.25 -4.47
N TYR A 161 -17.80 5.74 -3.56
CA TYR A 161 -17.03 4.51 -3.79
C TYR A 161 -17.96 3.34 -4.10
N LYS A 162 -19.00 3.11 -3.26
CA LYS A 162 -19.98 2.04 -3.47
C LYS A 162 -20.74 2.19 -4.79
N ARG A 163 -21.13 3.41 -5.15
CA ARG A 163 -21.83 3.70 -6.40
C ARG A 163 -20.94 3.36 -7.61
N ILE A 164 -19.69 3.81 -7.61
CA ILE A 164 -18.74 3.54 -8.70
C ILE A 164 -18.41 2.05 -8.77
N ALA A 165 -18.16 1.39 -7.65
CA ALA A 165 -17.89 -0.04 -7.58
C ALA A 165 -19.05 -0.87 -8.19
N LYS A 166 -20.30 -0.50 -7.89
CA LYS A 166 -21.48 -1.13 -8.47
C LYS A 166 -21.53 -0.97 -10.00
N LEU A 167 -21.34 0.26 -10.49
CA LEU A 167 -21.35 0.55 -11.93
C LEU A 167 -20.22 -0.19 -12.68
N LEU A 168 -19.03 -0.27 -12.08
CA LEU A 168 -17.91 -1.03 -12.66
C LEU A 168 -18.19 -2.53 -12.69
N HIS A 169 -18.82 -3.06 -11.64
CA HIS A 169 -19.20 -4.47 -11.59
C HIS A 169 -20.24 -4.82 -12.67
N GLU A 170 -21.29 -4.00 -12.81
CA GLU A 170 -22.31 -4.18 -13.86
C GLU A 170 -21.66 -4.17 -15.26
N ARG A 171 -20.82 -3.18 -15.56
CA ARG A 171 -20.09 -3.13 -16.85
C ARG A 171 -19.11 -4.29 -17.04
N ARG A 172 -18.55 -4.82 -15.97
CA ARG A 172 -17.68 -6.00 -16.05
C ARG A 172 -18.47 -7.22 -16.47
N LEU A 173 -19.65 -7.45 -15.88
CA LEU A 173 -20.54 -8.56 -16.23
C LEU A 173 -21.01 -8.46 -17.67
N ASP A 174 -21.41 -7.27 -18.13
CA ASP A 174 -21.81 -7.04 -19.53
C ASP A 174 -20.67 -7.37 -20.49
N ARG A 175 -19.45 -6.97 -20.18
CA ARG A 175 -18.26 -7.24 -20.99
C ARG A 175 -17.88 -8.71 -20.99
N GLU A 176 -17.91 -9.38 -19.83
CA GLU A 176 -17.65 -10.81 -19.71
C GLU A 176 -18.67 -11.60 -20.57
N HIS A 177 -19.95 -11.26 -20.48
CA HIS A 177 -20.99 -11.87 -21.29
C HIS A 177 -20.76 -11.67 -22.80
N TYR A 178 -20.44 -10.44 -23.22
CA TYR A 178 -20.10 -10.13 -24.61
C TYR A 178 -18.89 -10.95 -25.11
N ILE A 179 -17.85 -11.07 -24.29
CA ILE A 179 -16.65 -11.86 -24.63
C ILE A 179 -17.01 -13.34 -24.76
N GLU A 180 -17.83 -13.90 -23.87
CA GLU A 180 -18.29 -15.29 -23.94
C GLU A 180 -19.09 -15.56 -25.22
N GLU A 181 -20.04 -14.69 -25.58
CA GLU A 181 -20.79 -14.78 -26.82
C GLU A 181 -19.88 -14.72 -28.02
N PHE A 182 -18.95 -13.75 -28.06
CA PHE A 182 -18.01 -13.57 -29.18
C PHE A 182 -17.10 -14.79 -29.35
N VAL A 183 -16.53 -15.30 -28.26
CA VAL A 183 -15.70 -16.52 -28.27
C VAL A 183 -16.51 -17.73 -28.71
N GLY A 184 -17.78 -17.84 -28.30
CA GLY A 184 -18.70 -18.88 -28.73
C GLY A 184 -18.94 -18.87 -30.24
N HIS A 185 -19.23 -17.70 -30.80
CA HIS A 185 -19.39 -17.52 -32.25
C HIS A 185 -18.11 -17.86 -33.01
N LEU A 186 -16.98 -17.34 -32.56
CA LEU A 186 -15.70 -17.57 -33.22
C LEU A 186 -15.32 -19.06 -33.24
N ARG A 187 -15.54 -19.78 -32.14
CA ARG A 187 -15.34 -21.23 -32.04
C ARG A 187 -16.25 -22.00 -33.01
N ALA A 188 -17.51 -21.58 -33.17
CA ALA A 188 -18.44 -22.20 -34.08
C ALA A 188 -18.02 -22.04 -35.54
N GLU A 189 -17.65 -20.83 -35.93
CA GLU A 189 -17.15 -20.51 -37.30
C GLU A 189 -15.86 -21.28 -37.62
N MET A 190 -14.88 -21.27 -36.69
CA MET A 190 -13.63 -22.00 -36.86
C MET A 190 -13.86 -23.51 -37.03
N LYS A 191 -14.80 -24.07 -36.26
CA LYS A 191 -15.17 -25.48 -36.39
C LYS A 191 -15.82 -25.76 -37.75
N ALA A 192 -16.66 -24.87 -38.23
CA ALA A 192 -17.32 -25.00 -39.54
C ALA A 192 -16.29 -24.98 -40.69
N GLU A 193 -15.26 -24.14 -40.58
CA GLU A 193 -14.17 -24.02 -41.56
C GLU A 193 -13.05 -25.05 -41.34
N GLY A 194 -13.18 -25.98 -40.40
CA GLY A 194 -12.20 -27.04 -40.14
C GLY A 194 -10.89 -26.55 -39.54
N VAL A 195 -10.86 -25.34 -39.00
CA VAL A 195 -9.68 -24.75 -38.34
C VAL A 195 -9.58 -25.26 -36.92
N LYS A 196 -8.43 -25.88 -36.57
CA LYS A 196 -8.12 -26.30 -35.20
C LYS A 196 -7.31 -25.21 -34.51
N ALA A 197 -7.97 -24.42 -33.68
CA ALA A 197 -7.31 -23.43 -32.81
C ALA A 197 -8.06 -23.30 -31.48
N GLU A 198 -7.31 -22.92 -30.43
CA GLU A 198 -7.90 -22.58 -29.13
C GLU A 198 -8.17 -21.07 -29.11
N VAL A 199 -9.36 -20.70 -28.65
CA VAL A 199 -9.80 -19.31 -28.55
C VAL A 199 -10.03 -19.00 -27.06
N TYR A 200 -9.32 -18.01 -26.58
CA TYR A 200 -9.45 -17.48 -25.22
C TYR A 200 -10.01 -16.05 -25.26
N GLY A 201 -10.79 -15.68 -24.23
CA GLY A 201 -11.29 -14.34 -24.00
C GLY A 201 -10.79 -13.77 -22.70
#